data_2dd34b23c1a64df950950cf11c121505
#
_entry.id   2dd34b23c1a64df950950cf11c121505
#
_cell.length_a   1.000
_cell.length_b   1.000
_cell.length_c   1.000
_cell.angle_alpha   90.00
_cell.angle_beta   90.00
_cell.angle_gamma   90.00
#
_symmetry.space_group_name_H-M   'P 1'
#
loop_
_entity.id
_entity.type
_entity.pdbx_description
1 polymer ?
#
loop_
_entity_poly.entity_id
_entity_poly.type
_entity_poly.pdbx_seq_one_letter_code
_entity_poly.pdbx_strand_id
1 'polypeptide(L)'
;MIDKVTWEKTTFERLPFKFEAGTPDYIATHGLAKAIEYIDSIGFDAIQQHEQELTCYCMEQLITPKTKIVSIAHVSNVLGTVNPVEEIIRIAHEHGIPVLVDGAQSAPHFQVDVQAIDCDFFAFSGHKMYGPTGIGVLYGKEEWLDKLPPYQGGGEMIDKVTWEKTTFERLPFKFEAGTPDYIATHGLAKSIEYIQALGFDAIQQHEQELTRYCMEQLQTIPNMQIYGPVEGRDAVVSFNVGDIHHLDMGTLLDRLGIAVRTGHHCAQPLMDRLGISGTVRASFALYNTKEEVDTLVAGIRRVSQMF
;
A
#
# COMPACT_ATOMS: atom_id res chain seq x y z
N MET A 1 20.24 21.71 -25.95
CA MET A 1 20.54 22.22 -24.59
C MET A 1 21.16 23.61 -24.60
N ILE A 2 22.42 23.78 -24.91
CA ILE A 2 23.05 25.07 -25.12
C ILE A 2 23.06 25.39 -26.59
N ASP A 3 22.50 26.54 -27.00
CA ASP A 3 22.49 27.03 -28.36
C ASP A 3 23.78 27.81 -28.59
N LYS A 4 24.07 28.81 -27.76
CA LYS A 4 25.25 29.66 -27.92
C LYS A 4 25.79 30.14 -26.57
N VAL A 5 27.11 30.13 -26.45
CA VAL A 5 27.83 30.71 -25.30
C VAL A 5 28.65 31.89 -25.74
N THR A 6 28.51 33.04 -25.08
CA THR A 6 29.34 34.21 -25.21
C THR A 6 29.85 34.61 -23.85
N TRP A 7 30.82 35.53 -23.78
CA TRP A 7 31.33 36.09 -22.48
C TRP A 7 30.25 36.80 -21.67
N GLU A 8 29.17 37.23 -22.33
CA GLU A 8 28.12 38.05 -21.70
C GLU A 8 26.84 37.23 -21.45
N LYS A 9 26.59 36.16 -22.21
CA LYS A 9 25.32 35.41 -22.17
C LYS A 9 25.43 34.00 -22.71
N THR A 10 24.71 33.08 -22.04
CA THR A 10 24.42 31.72 -22.57
C THR A 10 22.99 31.67 -23.03
N THR A 11 22.72 31.14 -24.20
CA THR A 11 21.38 30.85 -24.71
C THR A 11 21.17 29.34 -24.82
N PHE A 12 19.92 28.93 -24.71
CA PHE A 12 19.54 27.53 -24.72
C PHE A 12 18.66 27.23 -25.93
N GLU A 13 18.72 26.00 -26.41
CA GLU A 13 17.89 25.48 -27.46
C GLU A 13 16.39 25.60 -27.13
N ARG A 14 15.54 25.44 -28.17
CA ARG A 14 14.09 25.39 -28.00
C ARG A 14 13.64 24.11 -27.32
N LEU A 15 12.45 24.10 -26.76
CA LEU A 15 11.82 22.90 -26.22
C LEU A 15 11.62 21.87 -27.33
N PRO A 16 11.82 20.56 -27.06
CA PRO A 16 12.24 19.94 -25.76
C PRO A 16 13.76 20.00 -25.51
N PHE A 17 14.59 20.24 -26.52
CA PHE A 17 16.06 20.16 -26.49
C PHE A 17 16.74 21.01 -25.43
N LYS A 18 16.04 22.03 -24.91
CA LYS A 18 16.51 22.85 -23.80
C LYS A 18 16.83 22.02 -22.53
N PHE A 19 16.13 20.93 -22.33
CA PHE A 19 16.27 20.06 -21.14
C PHE A 19 17.06 18.77 -21.45
N GLU A 20 17.51 18.59 -22.66
CA GLU A 20 18.26 17.41 -23.13
C GLU A 20 19.77 17.67 -23.00
N ALA A 21 20.41 17.10 -21.97
CA ALA A 21 21.84 17.27 -21.70
C ALA A 21 22.63 16.03 -22.12
N GLY A 22 23.52 16.20 -23.12
CA GLY A 22 24.39 15.14 -23.60
C GLY A 22 23.73 14.26 -24.66
N THR A 23 24.28 13.08 -24.88
CA THR A 23 23.73 12.09 -25.83
C THR A 23 22.61 11.33 -25.13
N PRO A 24 21.35 11.41 -25.60
CA PRO A 24 20.26 10.65 -25.02
C PRO A 24 20.50 9.14 -25.13
N ASP A 25 19.98 8.38 -24.20
CA ASP A 25 19.96 6.92 -24.28
C ASP A 25 18.95 6.46 -25.33
N TYR A 26 19.43 6.32 -26.55
CA TYR A 26 18.60 5.93 -27.70
C TYR A 26 18.02 4.52 -27.53
N ILE A 27 18.71 3.61 -26.84
CA ILE A 27 18.25 2.23 -26.64
C ILE A 27 17.07 2.22 -25.66
N ALA A 28 17.20 2.88 -24.52
CA ALA A 28 16.12 2.98 -23.55
C ALA A 28 14.92 3.77 -24.11
N THR A 29 15.17 4.88 -24.82
CA THR A 29 14.12 5.67 -25.49
C THR A 29 13.39 4.86 -26.56
N HIS A 30 14.12 4.08 -27.36
CA HIS A 30 13.50 3.22 -28.37
C HIS A 30 12.72 2.06 -27.73
N GLY A 31 13.26 1.46 -26.66
CA GLY A 31 12.56 0.44 -25.86
C GLY A 31 11.25 0.94 -25.28
N LEU A 32 11.26 2.14 -24.67
CA LEU A 32 10.05 2.78 -24.14
C LEU A 32 9.03 3.09 -25.25
N ALA A 33 9.49 3.63 -26.40
CA ALA A 33 8.60 3.90 -27.52
C ALA A 33 7.93 2.60 -28.03
N LYS A 34 8.67 1.48 -28.09
CA LYS A 34 8.12 0.18 -28.48
C LYS A 34 7.16 -0.39 -27.44
N ALA A 35 7.41 -0.18 -26.17
CA ALA A 35 6.48 -0.56 -25.09
C ALA A 35 5.16 0.23 -25.20
N ILE A 36 5.23 1.54 -25.43
CA ILE A 36 4.06 2.39 -25.64
C ILE A 36 3.29 1.94 -26.89
N GLU A 37 3.97 1.75 -28.02
CA GLU A 37 3.34 1.23 -29.26
C GLU A 37 2.64 -0.12 -29.03
N TYR A 38 3.22 -0.99 -28.22
CA TYR A 38 2.63 -2.29 -27.88
C TYR A 38 1.36 -2.12 -27.02
N ILE A 39 1.41 -1.28 -25.96
CA ILE A 39 0.26 -0.97 -25.11
C ILE A 39 -0.86 -0.32 -25.96
N ASP A 40 -0.51 0.65 -26.80
CA ASP A 40 -1.47 1.29 -27.70
C ASP A 40 -2.08 0.30 -28.70
N SER A 41 -1.30 -0.70 -29.15
CA SER A 41 -1.79 -1.75 -30.06
C SER A 41 -2.79 -2.71 -29.41
N ILE A 42 -2.69 -2.92 -28.10
CA ILE A 42 -3.66 -3.69 -27.31
C ILE A 42 -4.89 -2.82 -27.01
N GLY A 43 -4.64 -1.55 -26.67
CA GLY A 43 -5.63 -0.57 -26.21
C GLY A 43 -5.90 -0.67 -24.70
N PHE A 44 -5.96 0.47 -24.03
CA PHE A 44 -6.22 0.53 -22.60
C PHE A 44 -7.57 -0.11 -22.21
N ASP A 45 -8.61 0.05 -23.02
CA ASP A 45 -9.92 -0.57 -22.78
C ASP A 45 -9.83 -2.09 -22.75
N ALA A 46 -9.04 -2.69 -23.66
CA ALA A 46 -8.85 -4.14 -23.69
C ALA A 46 -8.05 -4.65 -22.50
N ILE A 47 -7.05 -3.88 -22.04
CA ILE A 47 -6.29 -4.20 -20.82
C ILE A 47 -7.20 -4.15 -19.60
N GLN A 48 -7.97 -3.08 -19.44
CA GLN A 48 -8.91 -2.94 -18.33
C GLN A 48 -9.99 -4.02 -18.35
N GLN A 49 -10.53 -4.34 -19.52
CA GLN A 49 -11.48 -5.44 -19.66
C GLN A 49 -10.87 -6.76 -19.22
N HIS A 50 -9.64 -7.07 -19.64
CA HIS A 50 -8.96 -8.30 -19.25
C HIS A 50 -8.71 -8.39 -17.73
N GLU A 51 -8.32 -7.29 -17.10
CA GLU A 51 -8.15 -7.21 -15.63
C GLU A 51 -9.48 -7.45 -14.91
N GLN A 52 -10.58 -6.88 -15.41
CA GLN A 52 -11.92 -7.11 -14.89
C GLN A 52 -12.34 -8.59 -15.05
N GLU A 53 -12.12 -9.16 -16.21
CA GLU A 53 -12.41 -10.58 -16.48
C GLU A 53 -11.65 -11.51 -15.52
N LEU A 54 -10.37 -11.22 -15.26
CA LEU A 54 -9.55 -11.98 -14.30
C LEU A 54 -10.07 -11.80 -12.86
N THR A 55 -10.47 -10.59 -12.47
CA THR A 55 -11.06 -10.34 -11.16
C THR A 55 -12.38 -11.07 -10.99
N CYS A 56 -13.26 -11.00 -11.97
CA CYS A 56 -14.52 -11.73 -11.99
C CYS A 56 -14.28 -13.24 -11.87
N TYR A 57 -13.40 -13.79 -12.70
CA TYR A 57 -13.06 -15.22 -12.67
C TYR A 57 -12.52 -15.64 -11.30
N CYS A 58 -11.63 -14.85 -10.71
CA CYS A 58 -11.10 -15.12 -9.38
C CYS A 58 -12.20 -15.15 -8.32
N MET A 59 -13.10 -14.17 -8.33
CA MET A 59 -14.21 -14.08 -7.39
C MET A 59 -15.20 -15.23 -7.55
N GLU A 60 -15.52 -15.63 -8.80
CA GLU A 60 -16.37 -16.79 -9.09
C GLU A 60 -15.79 -18.11 -8.51
N GLN A 61 -14.46 -18.25 -8.50
CA GLN A 61 -13.81 -19.42 -7.91
C GLN A 61 -13.80 -19.39 -6.37
N LEU A 62 -13.78 -18.21 -5.76
CA LEU A 62 -13.71 -18.00 -4.31
C LEU A 62 -15.10 -17.98 -3.66
N ILE A 63 -16.11 -17.46 -4.36
CA ILE A 63 -17.49 -17.39 -3.86
C ILE A 63 -18.17 -18.75 -3.99
N THR A 64 -18.65 -19.25 -2.87
CA THR A 64 -19.43 -20.49 -2.78
C THR A 64 -20.69 -20.24 -1.94
N PRO A 65 -21.69 -21.15 -1.97
CA PRO A 65 -22.87 -21.05 -1.09
C PRO A 65 -22.55 -21.03 0.41
N LYS A 66 -21.31 -21.36 0.79
CA LYS A 66 -20.83 -21.32 2.18
C LYS A 66 -20.12 -20.03 2.54
N THR A 67 -19.76 -19.20 1.57
CA THR A 67 -19.08 -17.92 1.80
C THR A 67 -20.01 -16.98 2.55
N LYS A 68 -19.55 -16.45 3.67
CA LYS A 68 -20.34 -15.58 4.55
C LYS A 68 -19.83 -14.13 4.54
N ILE A 69 -18.58 -13.94 4.22
CA ILE A 69 -17.91 -12.65 4.15
C ILE A 69 -16.69 -12.78 3.23
N VAL A 70 -16.40 -11.74 2.47
CA VAL A 70 -15.13 -11.55 1.78
C VAL A 70 -14.30 -10.59 2.61
N SER A 71 -13.07 -10.96 2.94
CA SER A 71 -12.12 -10.08 3.63
C SER A 71 -10.89 -9.90 2.76
N ILE A 72 -10.56 -8.66 2.42
CA ILE A 72 -9.46 -8.35 1.50
C ILE A 72 -8.67 -7.12 1.96
N ALA A 73 -7.34 -7.16 1.83
CA ALA A 73 -6.52 -5.98 2.01
C ALA A 73 -6.72 -5.02 0.83
N HIS A 74 -6.90 -3.73 1.10
CA HIS A 74 -6.95 -2.70 0.05
C HIS A 74 -5.59 -2.60 -0.67
N VAL A 75 -4.51 -2.61 0.13
CA VAL A 75 -3.13 -2.59 -0.37
C VAL A 75 -2.34 -3.73 0.27
N SER A 76 -1.59 -4.47 -0.55
CA SER A 76 -0.72 -5.53 -0.07
C SER A 76 0.46 -4.95 0.72
N ASN A 77 0.61 -5.36 1.98
CA ASN A 77 1.74 -4.98 2.82
C ASN A 77 3.08 -5.61 2.39
N VAL A 78 3.08 -6.50 1.42
CA VAL A 78 4.28 -7.16 0.86
C VAL A 78 4.60 -6.61 -0.51
N LEU A 79 3.64 -6.67 -1.43
CA LEU A 79 3.86 -6.37 -2.84
C LEU A 79 3.61 -4.90 -3.18
N GLY A 80 2.95 -4.16 -2.29
CA GLY A 80 2.46 -2.81 -2.59
C GLY A 80 1.29 -2.78 -3.57
N THR A 81 0.81 -3.92 -4.04
CA THR A 81 -0.32 -4.01 -4.98
C THR A 81 -1.56 -3.36 -4.38
N VAL A 82 -2.16 -2.43 -5.09
CA VAL A 82 -3.48 -1.88 -4.79
C VAL A 82 -4.52 -2.81 -5.41
N ASN A 83 -5.34 -3.43 -4.58
CA ASN A 83 -6.36 -4.37 -5.03
C ASN A 83 -7.60 -3.63 -5.56
N PRO A 84 -8.27 -4.13 -6.59
CA PRO A 84 -9.48 -3.52 -7.17
C PRO A 84 -10.70 -3.77 -6.27
N VAL A 85 -10.70 -3.17 -5.08
CA VAL A 85 -11.70 -3.47 -4.04
C VAL A 85 -13.11 -3.10 -4.46
N GLU A 86 -13.31 -2.05 -5.24
CA GLU A 86 -14.62 -1.63 -5.74
C GLU A 86 -15.27 -2.74 -6.59
N GLU A 87 -14.50 -3.32 -7.50
CA GLU A 87 -14.98 -4.42 -8.34
C GLU A 87 -15.24 -5.70 -7.53
N ILE A 88 -14.37 -6.00 -6.57
CA ILE A 88 -14.54 -7.15 -5.66
C ILE A 88 -15.80 -6.98 -4.80
N ILE A 89 -16.06 -5.78 -4.29
CA ILE A 89 -17.26 -5.45 -3.52
C ILE A 89 -18.51 -5.63 -4.40
N ARG A 90 -18.49 -5.05 -5.60
CA ARG A 90 -19.60 -5.17 -6.54
C ARG A 90 -19.98 -6.64 -6.80
N ILE A 91 -18.97 -7.48 -7.10
CA ILE A 91 -19.21 -8.92 -7.35
C ILE A 91 -19.72 -9.64 -6.10
N ALA A 92 -19.14 -9.37 -4.92
CA ALA A 92 -19.59 -9.98 -3.67
C ALA A 92 -21.05 -9.60 -3.34
N HIS A 93 -21.42 -8.34 -3.56
CA HIS A 93 -22.78 -7.84 -3.34
C HIS A 93 -23.79 -8.45 -4.29
N GLU A 94 -23.45 -8.77 -5.53
CA GLU A 94 -24.33 -9.53 -6.46
C GLU A 94 -24.70 -10.92 -5.90
N HIS A 95 -23.86 -11.48 -5.03
CA HIS A 95 -24.11 -12.72 -4.31
C HIS A 95 -24.67 -12.53 -2.90
N GLY A 96 -24.96 -11.30 -2.48
CA GLY A 96 -25.44 -10.96 -1.14
C GLY A 96 -24.42 -11.18 -0.04
N ILE A 97 -23.12 -11.10 -0.35
CA ILE A 97 -22.01 -11.36 0.57
C ILE A 97 -21.37 -10.03 0.98
N PRO A 98 -21.31 -9.71 2.30
CA PRO A 98 -20.65 -8.51 2.78
C PRO A 98 -19.13 -8.57 2.62
N VAL A 99 -18.50 -7.38 2.48
CA VAL A 99 -17.07 -7.24 2.29
C VAL A 99 -16.44 -6.41 3.39
N LEU A 100 -15.39 -6.96 4.00
CA LEU A 100 -14.49 -6.24 4.90
C LEU A 100 -13.21 -5.87 4.13
N VAL A 101 -12.92 -4.59 4.08
CA VAL A 101 -11.69 -4.06 3.50
C VAL A 101 -10.70 -3.74 4.61
N ASP A 102 -9.53 -4.39 4.60
CA ASP A 102 -8.41 -4.02 5.45
C ASP A 102 -7.69 -2.81 4.83
N GLY A 103 -7.94 -1.64 5.42
CA GLY A 103 -7.37 -0.36 5.03
C GLY A 103 -6.06 -0.02 5.72
N ALA A 104 -5.43 -0.95 6.43
CA ALA A 104 -4.25 -0.67 7.24
C ALA A 104 -3.05 -0.12 6.44
N GLN A 105 -2.98 -0.42 5.15
CA GLN A 105 -1.96 0.12 4.25
C GLN A 105 -2.48 1.20 3.30
N SER A 106 -3.79 1.36 3.13
CA SER A 106 -4.34 2.41 2.27
C SER A 106 -4.64 3.72 3.02
N ALA A 107 -5.19 3.61 4.22
CA ALA A 107 -5.62 4.77 4.99
C ALA A 107 -4.53 5.84 5.24
N PRO A 108 -3.23 5.50 5.45
CA PRO A 108 -2.19 6.51 5.62
C PRO A 108 -1.70 7.16 4.32
N HIS A 109 -1.94 6.54 3.16
CA HIS A 109 -1.28 6.90 1.89
C HIS A 109 -2.21 7.61 0.90
N PHE A 110 -3.51 7.31 0.91
CA PHE A 110 -4.48 7.98 0.04
C PHE A 110 -5.87 8.09 0.68
N GLN A 111 -6.65 9.00 0.17
CA GLN A 111 -8.00 9.22 0.67
C GLN A 111 -8.89 8.02 0.33
N VAL A 112 -9.58 7.49 1.34
CA VAL A 112 -10.59 6.44 1.18
C VAL A 112 -11.96 6.99 1.56
N ASP A 113 -12.90 6.90 0.64
CA ASP A 113 -14.31 7.16 0.90
C ASP A 113 -15.06 5.84 0.98
N VAL A 114 -15.38 5.42 2.20
CA VAL A 114 -16.05 4.13 2.47
C VAL A 114 -17.45 4.03 1.88
N GLN A 115 -18.12 5.19 1.64
CA GLN A 115 -19.41 5.23 0.97
C GLN A 115 -19.28 5.08 -0.53
N ALA A 116 -18.27 5.70 -1.14
CA ALA A 116 -18.00 5.60 -2.56
C ALA A 116 -17.61 4.18 -2.97
N ILE A 117 -16.72 3.51 -2.19
CA ILE A 117 -16.35 2.11 -2.47
C ILE A 117 -17.42 1.11 -2.02
N ASP A 118 -18.44 1.55 -1.29
CA ASP A 118 -19.58 0.77 -0.80
C ASP A 118 -19.21 -0.47 0.04
N CYS A 119 -18.07 -0.47 0.74
CA CYS A 119 -17.70 -1.59 1.61
C CYS A 119 -18.62 -1.71 2.84
N ASP A 120 -18.85 -2.93 3.30
CA ASP A 120 -19.67 -3.18 4.49
C ASP A 120 -18.90 -2.93 5.78
N PHE A 121 -17.60 -3.21 5.76
CA PHE A 121 -16.67 -2.93 6.85
C PHE A 121 -15.36 -2.39 6.31
N PHE A 122 -14.74 -1.47 7.07
CA PHE A 122 -13.40 -0.95 6.79
C PHE A 122 -12.63 -0.83 8.09
N ALA A 123 -11.40 -1.37 8.13
CA ALA A 123 -10.59 -1.35 9.34
C ALA A 123 -9.20 -0.78 9.09
N PHE A 124 -8.69 0.01 10.03
CA PHE A 124 -7.29 0.46 10.01
C PHE A 124 -6.73 0.68 11.42
N SER A 125 -5.40 0.76 11.52
CA SER A 125 -4.67 0.90 12.78
C SER A 125 -4.08 2.30 12.93
N GLY A 126 -4.22 2.90 14.11
CA GLY A 126 -3.75 4.26 14.40
C GLY A 126 -2.25 4.42 14.24
N HIS A 127 -1.44 3.42 14.65
CA HIS A 127 0.02 3.50 14.56
C HIS A 127 0.56 3.54 13.12
N LYS A 128 -0.23 3.13 12.13
CA LYS A 128 0.11 3.29 10.71
C LYS A 128 -0.30 4.63 10.13
N MET A 129 -1.21 5.33 10.82
CA MET A 129 -1.68 6.68 10.49
C MET A 129 -0.88 7.78 11.23
N TYR A 130 0.40 7.52 11.55
CA TYR A 130 1.25 8.41 12.38
C TYR A 130 0.68 8.70 13.78
N GLY A 131 -0.32 7.94 14.19
CA GLY A 131 -0.98 8.01 15.50
C GLY A 131 -0.38 7.06 16.52
N PRO A 132 -0.95 7.03 17.74
CA PRO A 132 -0.47 6.15 18.79
C PRO A 132 -0.73 4.67 18.50
N THR A 133 0.03 3.80 19.19
CA THR A 133 -0.24 2.37 19.28
C THR A 133 -1.46 2.10 20.15
N GLY A 134 -2.05 0.91 20.03
CA GLY A 134 -3.15 0.45 20.88
C GLY A 134 -4.53 0.95 20.45
N ILE A 135 -4.64 1.74 19.39
CA ILE A 135 -5.90 2.23 18.83
C ILE A 135 -6.04 1.90 17.35
N GLY A 136 -7.26 1.64 16.94
CA GLY A 136 -7.66 1.48 15.55
C GLY A 136 -9.12 1.84 15.37
N VAL A 137 -9.59 1.82 14.14
CA VAL A 137 -10.97 2.13 13.78
C VAL A 137 -11.56 0.99 12.97
N LEU A 138 -12.79 0.62 13.30
CA LEU A 138 -13.65 -0.20 12.49
C LEU A 138 -14.87 0.64 12.07
N TYR A 139 -14.99 0.88 10.78
CA TYR A 139 -16.23 1.32 10.17
C TYR A 139 -17.09 0.11 9.84
N GLY A 140 -18.40 0.24 9.97
CA GLY A 140 -19.36 -0.75 9.51
C GLY A 140 -20.68 -0.10 9.13
N LYS A 141 -21.32 -0.63 8.08
CA LYS A 141 -22.71 -0.24 7.74
C LYS A 141 -23.63 -0.56 8.90
N GLU A 142 -24.53 0.35 9.25
CA GLU A 142 -25.44 0.24 10.41
C GLU A 142 -26.21 -1.07 10.42
N GLU A 143 -26.72 -1.50 9.26
CA GLU A 143 -27.47 -2.75 9.13
C GLU A 143 -26.70 -4.01 9.56
N TRP A 144 -25.38 -4.02 9.36
CA TRP A 144 -24.53 -5.12 9.81
C TRP A 144 -24.18 -5.00 11.28
N LEU A 145 -23.84 -3.79 11.72
CA LEU A 145 -23.53 -3.53 13.13
C LEU A 145 -24.73 -3.84 14.04
N ASP A 146 -25.94 -3.58 13.59
CA ASP A 146 -27.15 -3.94 14.34
C ASP A 146 -27.34 -5.45 14.48
N LYS A 147 -27.02 -6.22 13.44
CA LYS A 147 -27.15 -7.68 13.44
C LYS A 147 -26.05 -8.38 14.24
N LEU A 148 -24.84 -7.81 14.30
CA LEU A 148 -23.71 -8.44 14.96
C LEU A 148 -23.86 -8.35 16.49
N PRO A 149 -23.50 -9.41 17.25
CA PRO A 149 -23.38 -9.32 18.69
C PRO A 149 -22.16 -8.44 19.05
N PRO A 150 -22.15 -7.84 20.25
CA PRO A 150 -20.95 -7.14 20.71
C PRO A 150 -19.79 -8.12 20.86
N TYR A 151 -18.59 -7.67 20.51
CA TYR A 151 -17.37 -8.47 20.59
C TYR A 151 -16.87 -8.64 22.02
N GLN A 152 -16.98 -7.58 22.83
CA GLN A 152 -16.60 -7.56 24.26
C GLN A 152 -17.78 -7.13 25.11
N GLY A 153 -17.79 -7.57 26.36
CA GLY A 153 -18.74 -7.11 27.37
C GLY A 153 -18.04 -6.26 28.41
N GLY A 154 -18.72 -5.20 28.87
CA GLY A 154 -18.15 -4.27 29.84
C GLY A 154 -19.13 -3.16 30.24
N GLY A 155 -18.67 -2.21 31.01
CA GLY A 155 -19.43 -0.99 31.30
C GLY A 155 -19.72 -0.19 30.02
N GLU A 156 -20.71 0.65 30.07
CA GLU A 156 -21.13 1.63 29.05
C GLU A 156 -21.74 1.05 27.77
N MET A 157 -21.43 -0.20 27.40
CA MET A 157 -22.02 -0.86 26.24
C MET A 157 -23.28 -1.67 26.55
N ILE A 158 -23.62 -1.83 27.83
CA ILE A 158 -24.80 -2.55 28.33
C ILE A 158 -25.89 -1.56 28.71
N ASP A 159 -27.10 -1.75 28.17
CA ASP A 159 -28.30 -1.03 28.57
C ASP A 159 -28.90 -1.67 29.85
N LYS A 160 -29.21 -2.96 29.79
CA LYS A 160 -29.83 -3.67 30.92
C LYS A 160 -29.40 -5.13 31.00
N VAL A 161 -29.19 -5.61 32.24
CA VAL A 161 -28.93 -7.02 32.53
C VAL A 161 -30.02 -7.54 33.46
N THR A 162 -30.64 -8.65 33.07
CA THR A 162 -31.55 -9.46 33.91
C THR A 162 -31.08 -10.90 33.90
N TRP A 163 -31.73 -11.76 34.72
CA TRP A 163 -31.44 -13.19 34.71
C TRP A 163 -31.76 -13.87 33.35
N GLU A 164 -32.73 -13.33 32.64
CA GLU A 164 -33.24 -13.90 31.37
C GLU A 164 -32.62 -13.29 30.15
N LYS A 165 -32.17 -12.01 30.22
CA LYS A 165 -31.74 -11.27 29.01
C LYS A 165 -30.77 -10.13 29.35
N THR A 166 -29.80 -9.93 28.50
CA THR A 166 -28.97 -8.73 28.42
C THR A 166 -29.38 -7.92 27.19
N THR A 167 -29.56 -6.62 27.35
CA THR A 167 -29.73 -5.67 26.25
C THR A 167 -28.53 -4.73 26.18
N PHE A 168 -28.24 -4.26 25.01
CA PHE A 168 -27.04 -3.45 24.73
C PHE A 168 -27.45 -2.04 24.35
N GLU A 169 -26.53 -1.12 24.60
CA GLU A 169 -26.69 0.26 24.16
C GLU A 169 -26.79 0.34 22.61
N ARG A 170 -27.28 1.47 22.14
CA ARG A 170 -27.37 1.80 20.71
C ARG A 170 -25.95 1.93 20.11
N LEU A 171 -25.86 1.83 18.79
CA LEU A 171 -24.65 2.12 18.04
C LEU A 171 -24.18 3.57 18.23
N PRO A 172 -22.87 3.83 18.32
CA PRO A 172 -21.75 2.87 18.26
C PRO A 172 -21.44 2.23 19.63
N PHE A 173 -22.04 2.67 20.73
CA PHE A 173 -21.72 2.29 22.11
C PHE A 173 -21.82 0.79 22.38
N LYS A 174 -22.67 0.07 21.65
CA LYS A 174 -22.78 -1.39 21.67
C LYS A 174 -21.44 -2.11 21.54
N PHE A 175 -20.46 -1.52 20.84
CA PHE A 175 -19.14 -2.08 20.59
C PHE A 175 -18.01 -1.44 21.42
N GLU A 176 -18.36 -0.47 22.29
CA GLU A 176 -17.40 0.29 23.09
C GLU A 176 -17.46 -0.18 24.54
N ALA A 177 -16.78 -1.31 24.86
CA ALA A 177 -16.80 -1.93 26.17
C ALA A 177 -15.79 -1.30 27.12
N GLY A 178 -16.27 -0.69 28.18
CA GLY A 178 -15.47 -0.06 29.24
C GLY A 178 -15.02 1.36 28.91
N THR A 179 -14.20 1.93 29.77
CA THR A 179 -13.68 3.28 29.57
C THR A 179 -12.75 3.34 28.36
N PRO A 180 -13.05 4.17 27.33
CA PRO A 180 -12.21 4.28 26.14
C PRO A 180 -10.85 4.92 26.45
N ASP A 181 -9.84 4.60 25.64
CA ASP A 181 -8.53 5.26 25.70
C ASP A 181 -8.62 6.68 25.08
N TYR A 182 -8.95 7.67 25.90
CA TYR A 182 -9.07 9.07 25.43
C TYR A 182 -7.76 9.64 24.90
N ILE A 183 -6.61 9.21 25.45
CA ILE A 183 -5.29 9.73 25.07
C ILE A 183 -4.97 9.26 23.67
N ALA A 184 -5.11 7.96 23.41
CA ALA A 184 -4.87 7.40 22.09
C ALA A 184 -5.90 7.91 21.05
N THR A 185 -7.17 8.04 21.44
CA THR A 185 -8.22 8.60 20.57
C THR A 185 -7.90 10.04 20.16
N HIS A 186 -7.50 10.89 21.12
CA HIS A 186 -7.11 12.26 20.82
C HIS A 186 -5.84 12.32 19.95
N GLY A 187 -4.85 11.46 20.24
CA GLY A 187 -3.65 11.34 19.44
C GLY A 187 -3.93 10.94 18.00
N LEU A 188 -4.83 9.96 17.78
CA LEU A 188 -5.25 9.55 16.44
C LEU A 188 -6.00 10.69 15.72
N ALA A 189 -6.89 11.41 16.39
CA ALA A 189 -7.57 12.56 15.81
C ALA A 189 -6.56 13.61 15.32
N LYS A 190 -5.53 13.91 16.11
CA LYS A 190 -4.48 14.86 15.72
C LYS A 190 -3.62 14.37 14.56
N SER A 191 -3.34 13.10 14.45
CA SER A 191 -2.62 12.55 13.28
C SER A 191 -3.46 12.63 12.01
N ILE A 192 -4.77 12.39 12.09
CA ILE A 192 -5.69 12.55 10.96
C ILE A 192 -5.74 14.02 10.52
N GLU A 193 -5.92 14.96 11.45
CA GLU A 193 -5.87 16.40 11.15
C GLU A 193 -4.56 16.81 10.45
N TYR A 194 -3.43 16.25 10.91
CA TYR A 194 -2.10 16.51 10.32
C TYR A 194 -2.02 16.01 8.87
N ILE A 195 -2.43 14.77 8.59
CA ILE A 195 -2.46 14.20 7.25
C ILE A 195 -3.37 15.03 6.33
N GLN A 196 -4.56 15.37 6.80
CA GLN A 196 -5.51 16.21 6.05
C GLN A 196 -4.94 17.60 5.75
N ALA A 197 -4.19 18.19 6.67
CA ALA A 197 -3.56 19.49 6.45
C ALA A 197 -2.42 19.44 5.41
N LEU A 198 -1.72 18.32 5.29
CA LEU A 198 -0.72 18.08 4.23
C LEU A 198 -1.38 17.82 2.87
N GLY A 199 -2.53 17.15 2.88
CA GLY A 199 -3.27 16.72 1.70
C GLY A 199 -2.79 15.38 1.15
N PHE A 200 -3.73 14.46 0.93
CA PHE A 200 -3.43 13.11 0.43
C PHE A 200 -2.77 13.12 -0.96
N ASP A 201 -3.17 14.04 -1.84
CA ASP A 201 -2.57 14.13 -3.19
C ASP A 201 -1.06 14.43 -3.12
N ALA A 202 -0.64 15.33 -2.21
CA ALA A 202 0.75 15.67 -2.04
C ALA A 202 1.55 14.50 -1.43
N ILE A 203 0.96 13.80 -0.46
CA ILE A 203 1.56 12.61 0.16
C ILE A 203 1.75 11.52 -0.90
N GLN A 204 0.70 11.18 -1.62
CA GLN A 204 0.71 10.14 -2.65
C GLN A 204 1.72 10.45 -3.77
N GLN A 205 1.74 11.68 -4.26
CA GLN A 205 2.71 12.10 -5.27
C GLN A 205 4.16 11.93 -4.77
N HIS A 206 4.45 12.40 -3.56
CA HIS A 206 5.78 12.28 -2.97
C HIS A 206 6.22 10.82 -2.81
N GLU A 207 5.35 9.98 -2.26
CA GLU A 207 5.62 8.56 -2.02
C GLU A 207 5.78 7.78 -3.33
N GLN A 208 4.97 8.08 -4.35
CA GLN A 208 5.10 7.48 -5.68
C GLN A 208 6.42 7.87 -6.36
N GLU A 209 6.85 9.14 -6.24
CA GLU A 209 8.15 9.58 -6.76
C GLU A 209 9.31 8.85 -6.09
N LEU A 210 9.28 8.69 -4.76
CA LEU A 210 10.31 7.96 -4.01
C LEU A 210 10.32 6.48 -4.37
N THR A 211 9.15 5.86 -4.46
CA THR A 211 9.01 4.43 -4.78
C THR A 211 9.54 4.13 -6.19
N ARG A 212 9.17 4.94 -7.16
CA ARG A 212 9.68 4.83 -8.53
C ARG A 212 11.19 5.01 -8.56
N TYR A 213 11.71 6.06 -7.94
CA TYR A 213 13.15 6.31 -7.85
C TYR A 213 13.89 5.14 -7.20
N CYS A 214 13.37 4.60 -6.11
CA CYS A 214 13.94 3.43 -5.45
C CYS A 214 14.00 2.22 -6.38
N MET A 215 12.92 1.92 -7.08
CA MET A 215 12.87 0.79 -8.01
C MET A 215 13.88 0.95 -9.15
N GLU A 216 13.97 2.15 -9.75
CA GLU A 216 14.97 2.46 -10.78
C GLU A 216 16.40 2.23 -10.28
N GLN A 217 16.71 2.69 -9.07
CA GLN A 217 18.04 2.51 -8.48
C GLN A 217 18.33 1.05 -8.10
N LEU A 218 17.34 0.34 -7.54
CA LEU A 218 17.49 -1.08 -7.20
C LEU A 218 17.74 -1.94 -8.44
N GLN A 219 17.09 -1.69 -9.56
CA GLN A 219 17.30 -2.42 -10.83
C GLN A 219 18.73 -2.32 -11.35
N THR A 220 19.51 -1.33 -10.91
CA THR A 220 20.93 -1.21 -11.26
C THR A 220 21.86 -2.14 -10.48
N ILE A 221 21.34 -2.87 -9.49
CA ILE A 221 22.09 -3.82 -8.66
C ILE A 221 22.04 -5.20 -9.34
N PRO A 222 23.18 -5.87 -9.58
CA PRO A 222 23.21 -7.20 -10.17
C PRO A 222 22.38 -8.20 -9.34
N ASN A 223 21.67 -9.09 -10.03
CA ASN A 223 20.83 -10.15 -9.45
C ASN A 223 19.71 -9.63 -8.51
N MET A 224 19.33 -8.35 -8.64
CA MET A 224 18.19 -7.78 -7.93
C MET A 224 16.89 -8.40 -8.43
N GLN A 225 16.08 -8.89 -7.52
CA GLN A 225 14.72 -9.36 -7.79
C GLN A 225 13.72 -8.54 -6.98
N ILE A 226 12.89 -7.76 -7.67
CA ILE A 226 11.80 -6.96 -7.07
C ILE A 226 10.49 -7.72 -7.24
N TYR A 227 9.70 -7.79 -6.16
CA TYR A 227 8.41 -8.47 -6.14
C TYR A 227 7.25 -7.47 -6.20
N GLY A 228 6.18 -7.85 -6.88
CA GLY A 228 4.98 -7.04 -7.06
C GLY A 228 4.97 -6.21 -8.35
N PRO A 229 3.91 -5.44 -8.60
CA PRO A 229 3.73 -4.70 -9.85
C PRO A 229 4.76 -3.59 -10.01
N VAL A 230 5.09 -3.26 -11.26
CA VAL A 230 5.97 -2.12 -11.57
C VAL A 230 5.20 -0.80 -11.46
N GLU A 231 3.97 -0.79 -11.95
CA GLU A 231 3.04 0.36 -11.89
C GLU A 231 1.88 0.07 -10.95
N GLY A 232 1.18 1.11 -10.48
CA GLY A 232 0.05 0.96 -9.54
C GLY A 232 0.46 0.40 -8.17
N ARG A 233 1.71 0.60 -7.79
CA ARG A 233 2.27 0.20 -6.50
C ARG A 233 2.16 1.33 -5.50
N ASP A 234 1.78 0.97 -4.29
CA ASP A 234 1.92 1.84 -3.11
C ASP A 234 3.37 1.86 -2.59
N ALA A 235 3.65 2.71 -1.60
CA ALA A 235 4.97 3.06 -1.08
C ALA A 235 5.75 1.91 -0.40
N VAL A 236 5.68 0.71 -0.97
CA VAL A 236 6.31 -0.53 -0.47
C VAL A 236 7.09 -1.22 -1.58
N VAL A 237 8.37 -1.53 -1.33
CA VAL A 237 9.23 -2.28 -2.26
C VAL A 237 9.82 -3.49 -1.57
N SER A 238 9.37 -4.69 -1.97
CA SER A 238 9.94 -5.96 -1.51
C SER A 238 10.91 -6.51 -2.55
N PHE A 239 12.07 -6.96 -2.10
CA PHE A 239 13.14 -7.43 -2.98
C PHE A 239 14.03 -8.50 -2.33
N ASN A 240 14.79 -9.23 -3.14
CA ASN A 240 15.92 -10.06 -2.76
C ASN A 240 17.09 -9.80 -3.73
N VAL A 241 18.31 -10.21 -3.33
CA VAL A 241 19.52 -10.04 -4.16
C VAL A 241 20.23 -11.39 -4.27
N GLY A 242 20.17 -12.00 -5.45
CA GLY A 242 20.78 -13.31 -5.69
C GLY A 242 20.37 -14.34 -4.64
N ASP A 243 21.35 -15.07 -4.12
CA ASP A 243 21.14 -16.10 -3.09
C ASP A 243 21.32 -15.58 -1.66
N ILE A 244 21.47 -14.26 -1.47
CA ILE A 244 21.65 -13.67 -0.13
C ILE A 244 20.35 -13.81 0.66
N HIS A 245 20.42 -14.48 1.80
CA HIS A 245 19.24 -14.66 2.64
C HIS A 245 18.73 -13.32 3.16
N HIS A 246 17.42 -13.08 3.09
CA HIS A 246 16.81 -11.80 3.46
C HIS A 246 17.14 -11.34 4.89
N LEU A 247 17.30 -12.28 5.85
CA LEU A 247 17.69 -11.94 7.23
C LEU A 247 19.13 -11.44 7.32
N ASP A 248 20.05 -12.03 6.53
CA ASP A 248 21.45 -11.60 6.50
C ASP A 248 21.55 -10.21 5.89
N MET A 249 20.88 -9.99 4.76
CA MET A 249 20.79 -8.66 4.14
C MET A 249 20.27 -7.62 5.15
N GLY A 250 19.13 -7.88 5.81
CA GLY A 250 18.56 -6.94 6.77
C GLY A 250 19.43 -6.70 7.99
N THR A 251 20.08 -7.75 8.53
CA THR A 251 20.99 -7.64 9.67
C THR A 251 22.20 -6.79 9.35
N LEU A 252 22.76 -6.93 8.14
CA LEU A 252 23.92 -6.14 7.72
C LEU A 252 23.55 -4.70 7.38
N LEU A 253 22.36 -4.47 6.80
CA LEU A 253 21.82 -3.11 6.58
C LEU A 253 21.58 -2.39 7.91
N ASP A 254 21.01 -3.07 8.91
CA ASP A 254 20.81 -2.52 10.26
C ASP A 254 22.12 -2.04 10.90
N ARG A 255 23.21 -2.81 10.75
CA ARG A 255 24.56 -2.39 11.20
C ARG A 255 25.10 -1.15 10.48
N LEU A 256 24.55 -0.83 9.31
CA LEU A 256 24.86 0.39 8.56
C LEU A 256 23.90 1.55 8.91
N GLY A 257 22.96 1.34 9.85
CA GLY A 257 21.96 2.33 10.24
C GLY A 257 20.79 2.42 9.27
N ILE A 258 20.56 1.39 8.44
CA ILE A 258 19.51 1.35 7.43
C ILE A 258 18.41 0.40 7.90
N ALA A 259 17.24 0.95 8.24
CA ALA A 259 16.11 0.20 8.72
C ALA A 259 15.27 -0.37 7.56
N VAL A 260 15.23 -1.70 7.48
CA VAL A 260 14.35 -2.46 6.56
C VAL A 260 13.61 -3.53 7.36
N ARG A 261 12.51 -4.02 6.81
CA ARG A 261 11.85 -5.20 7.38
C ARG A 261 12.19 -6.44 6.58
N THR A 262 12.42 -7.58 7.26
CA THR A 262 12.74 -8.86 6.61
C THR A 262 11.80 -9.97 7.04
N GLY A 263 11.66 -10.99 6.21
CA GLY A 263 10.86 -12.18 6.49
C GLY A 263 9.63 -12.32 5.61
N HIS A 264 8.64 -13.04 6.08
CA HIS A 264 7.40 -13.32 5.33
C HIS A 264 6.30 -12.25 5.51
N HIS A 265 6.54 -11.18 6.29
CA HIS A 265 5.64 -10.02 6.46
C HIS A 265 4.19 -10.38 6.85
N CYS A 266 4.00 -11.44 7.64
CA CYS A 266 2.69 -12.01 7.99
C CYS A 266 1.90 -12.55 6.79
N ALA A 267 2.57 -12.88 5.67
CA ALA A 267 1.98 -13.37 4.42
C ALA A 267 2.70 -14.63 3.94
N GLN A 268 2.84 -15.63 4.81
CA GLN A 268 3.54 -16.87 4.49
C GLN A 268 2.98 -17.61 3.26
N PRO A 269 1.64 -17.71 3.06
CA PRO A 269 1.11 -18.34 1.85
C PRO A 269 1.56 -17.64 0.55
N LEU A 270 1.78 -16.32 0.59
CA LEU A 270 2.33 -15.58 -0.53
C LEU A 270 3.80 -15.95 -0.79
N MET A 271 4.60 -16.11 0.27
CA MET A 271 6.00 -16.56 0.13
C MET A 271 6.07 -17.97 -0.47
N ASP A 272 5.23 -18.87 -0.01
CA ASP A 272 5.11 -20.24 -0.56
C ASP A 272 4.72 -20.21 -2.06
N ARG A 273 3.79 -19.33 -2.43
CA ARG A 273 3.39 -19.12 -3.84
C ARG A 273 4.53 -18.59 -4.71
N LEU A 274 5.38 -17.71 -4.16
CA LEU A 274 6.55 -17.15 -4.82
C LEU A 274 7.76 -18.10 -4.80
N GLY A 275 7.70 -19.21 -4.04
CA GLY A 275 8.79 -20.17 -3.89
C GLY A 275 9.99 -19.62 -3.12
N ILE A 276 9.78 -18.69 -2.17
CA ILE A 276 10.81 -18.02 -1.39
C ILE A 276 10.52 -18.10 0.12
N SER A 277 11.57 -17.98 0.95
CA SER A 277 11.44 -17.98 2.42
C SER A 277 11.03 -16.62 3.00
N GLY A 278 11.16 -15.55 2.24
CA GLY A 278 10.89 -14.19 2.66
C GLY A 278 11.54 -13.16 1.76
N THR A 279 11.31 -11.90 2.06
CA THR A 279 11.91 -10.77 1.34
C THR A 279 12.51 -9.74 2.29
N VAL A 280 13.35 -8.87 1.77
CA VAL A 280 13.67 -7.57 2.35
C VAL A 280 12.64 -6.57 1.85
N ARG A 281 12.08 -5.74 2.73
CA ARG A 281 11.09 -4.74 2.38
C ARG A 281 11.52 -3.35 2.82
N ALA A 282 11.63 -2.43 1.88
CA ALA A 282 11.68 -1.00 2.12
C ALA A 282 10.26 -0.43 2.05
N SER A 283 9.94 0.50 2.95
CA SER A 283 8.66 1.21 2.97
C SER A 283 8.95 2.69 3.09
N PHE A 284 8.25 3.49 2.30
CA PHE A 284 8.39 4.95 2.28
C PHE A 284 7.15 5.61 2.88
N ALA A 285 7.34 6.79 3.40
CA ALA A 285 6.31 7.61 4.00
C ALA A 285 6.58 9.09 3.69
N LEU A 286 5.65 9.94 4.03
CA LEU A 286 5.67 11.38 3.76
C LEU A 286 6.96 12.11 4.20
N TYR A 287 7.76 11.52 5.09
CA TYR A 287 8.98 12.12 5.64
C TYR A 287 10.28 11.57 5.04
N ASN A 288 10.22 10.54 4.19
CA ASN A 288 11.43 9.98 3.57
C ASN A 288 11.94 10.86 2.42
N THR A 289 13.23 10.70 2.10
CA THR A 289 13.92 11.52 1.09
C THR A 289 14.62 10.68 0.03
N LYS A 290 15.02 11.29 -1.08
CA LYS A 290 15.82 10.62 -2.13
C LYS A 290 17.20 10.22 -1.64
N GLU A 291 17.80 11.00 -0.74
CA GLU A 291 19.10 10.71 -0.12
C GLU A 291 19.05 9.45 0.76
N GLU A 292 17.90 9.18 1.39
CA GLU A 292 17.68 7.94 2.12
C GLU A 292 17.56 6.74 1.17
N VAL A 293 16.93 6.91 0.02
CA VAL A 293 16.94 5.88 -1.05
C VAL A 293 18.36 5.61 -1.54
N ASP A 294 19.16 6.66 -1.81
CA ASP A 294 20.55 6.52 -2.22
C ASP A 294 21.37 5.78 -1.17
N THR A 295 21.13 6.08 0.12
CA THR A 295 21.77 5.40 1.26
C THR A 295 21.39 3.92 1.30
N LEU A 296 20.13 3.59 1.12
CA LEU A 296 19.64 2.21 1.02
C LEU A 296 20.35 1.45 -0.11
N VAL A 297 20.37 2.02 -1.32
CA VAL A 297 20.99 1.41 -2.51
C VAL A 297 22.50 1.20 -2.31
N ALA A 298 23.20 2.20 -1.76
CA ALA A 298 24.63 2.08 -1.44
C ALA A 298 24.88 0.99 -0.39
N GLY A 299 24.03 0.90 0.63
CA GLY A 299 24.08 -0.15 1.66
C GLY A 299 23.89 -1.54 1.07
N ILE A 300 22.88 -1.73 0.22
CA ILE A 300 22.62 -3.01 -0.45
C ILE A 300 23.84 -3.42 -1.33
N ARG A 301 24.37 -2.50 -2.12
CA ARG A 301 25.59 -2.76 -2.93
C ARG A 301 26.76 -3.19 -2.08
N ARG A 302 27.00 -2.50 -0.95
CA ARG A 302 28.07 -2.84 -0.02
C ARG A 302 27.88 -4.22 0.60
N VAL A 303 26.66 -4.56 1.03
CA VAL A 303 26.35 -5.88 1.59
C VAL A 303 26.52 -6.97 0.52
N SER A 304 26.01 -6.73 -0.71
CA SER A 304 26.12 -7.71 -1.80
C SER A 304 27.56 -8.05 -2.21
N GLN A 305 28.54 -7.18 -1.91
CA GLN A 305 29.96 -7.45 -2.15
C GLN A 305 30.59 -8.36 -1.09
N MET A 306 29.88 -8.68 -0.01
CA MET A 306 30.37 -9.55 1.06
C MET A 306 30.06 -11.04 0.81
N PHE A 307 29.19 -11.30 -0.17
CA PHE A 307 28.75 -12.63 -0.62
C PHE A 307 29.21 -12.92 -2.05
#